data_d3ab832d17a6b345a21b2e732956a244
#
_entry.id   d3ab832d17a6b345a21b2e732956a244
#
_cell.length_a   1.000
_cell.length_b   1.000
_cell.length_c   1.000
_cell.angle_alpha   90.00
_cell.angle_beta   90.00
_cell.angle_gamma   90.00
#
_symmetry.space_group_name_H-M   'P 1'
#
loop_
_entity.id
_entity.type
_entity.pdbx_description
1 polymer ?
#
loop_
_entity_poly.entity_id
_entity_poly.type
_entity_poly.pdbx_seq_one_letter_code
_entity_poly.pdbx_strand_id
1 'polypeptide(L)'
;MTNYNSIPIFELIYVVVNYGMGSRILQKAKEHGISGGTIFLGKGTINNSLLNFLSLYDERKEIVLLGTDNHTADHALVELNKEFKFEKPNHGIVFTTSACEIVGSRCYKSEENEEGRGVNKLMYQNIITIVNRGKAEEVIEAAKAAGSKGGT
;
A
#
# COMPACT_ATOMS: atom_id res chain seq x y z
N MET A 1 -12.43 29.79 -17.74
CA MET A 1 -11.40 28.92 -17.16
C MET A 1 -12.00 28.29 -15.92
N THR A 2 -12.55 27.09 -16.04
CA THR A 2 -13.20 26.36 -14.96
C THR A 2 -12.10 25.71 -14.12
N ASN A 3 -11.87 26.24 -12.93
CA ASN A 3 -11.09 25.55 -11.90
C ASN A 3 -11.84 24.26 -11.53
N TYR A 4 -11.42 23.15 -12.08
CA TYR A 4 -11.71 21.85 -11.47
C TYR A 4 -10.89 21.79 -10.18
N ASN A 5 -11.51 22.11 -9.06
CA ASN A 5 -11.04 21.67 -7.76
C ASN A 5 -11.08 20.12 -7.80
N SER A 6 -9.98 19.53 -8.22
CA SER A 6 -9.83 18.08 -8.18
C SER A 6 -9.90 17.67 -6.71
N ILE A 7 -10.91 16.91 -6.36
CA ILE A 7 -11.01 16.23 -5.08
C ILE A 7 -9.69 15.48 -4.89
N PRO A 8 -8.96 15.69 -3.78
CA PRO A 8 -7.70 15.00 -3.59
C PRO A 8 -7.93 13.49 -3.59
N ILE A 9 -7.38 12.82 -4.60
CA ILE A 9 -7.41 11.36 -4.69
C ILE A 9 -6.43 10.83 -3.66
N PHE A 10 -6.87 9.89 -2.83
CA PHE A 10 -5.98 9.24 -1.88
C PHE A 10 -5.24 8.09 -2.56
N GLU A 11 -3.92 8.11 -2.43
CA GLU A 11 -3.03 7.11 -3.02
C GLU A 11 -2.44 6.21 -1.95
N LEU A 12 -2.40 4.93 -2.27
CA LEU A 12 -1.65 3.92 -1.53
C LEU A 12 -0.36 3.61 -2.27
N ILE A 13 0.78 3.82 -1.62
CA ILE A 13 2.10 3.49 -2.14
C ILE A 13 2.54 2.15 -1.55
N TYR A 14 2.88 1.20 -2.39
CA TYR A 14 3.45 -0.08 -2.02
C TYR A 14 4.92 -0.10 -2.37
N VAL A 15 5.78 -0.36 -1.39
CA VAL A 15 7.22 -0.51 -1.59
C VAL A 15 7.63 -1.90 -1.14
N VAL A 16 8.01 -2.76 -2.08
CA VAL A 16 8.48 -4.12 -1.81
C VAL A 16 10.00 -4.15 -1.85
N VAL A 17 10.64 -4.42 -0.73
CA VAL A 17 12.09 -4.35 -0.56
C VAL A 17 12.62 -5.57 0.19
N ASN A 18 13.94 -5.71 0.22
CA ASN A 18 14.59 -6.73 1.01
C ASN A 18 14.36 -6.51 2.51
N TYR A 19 14.34 -7.60 3.26
CA TYR A 19 14.17 -7.57 4.72
C TYR A 19 15.18 -6.62 5.38
N GLY A 20 14.69 -5.83 6.33
CA GLY A 20 15.48 -4.82 7.06
C GLY A 20 15.49 -3.43 6.41
N MET A 21 14.89 -3.26 5.23
CA MET A 21 14.85 -1.97 4.52
C MET A 21 13.59 -1.13 4.83
N GLY A 22 12.54 -1.77 5.30
CA GLY A 22 11.23 -1.11 5.43
C GLY A 22 11.23 0.09 6.38
N SER A 23 11.93 0.01 7.50
CA SER A 23 12.04 1.14 8.45
C SER A 23 12.73 2.35 7.83
N ARG A 24 13.76 2.15 6.99
CA ARG A 24 14.44 3.24 6.27
C ARG A 24 13.52 3.87 5.23
N ILE A 25 12.76 3.04 4.48
CA ILE A 25 11.75 3.51 3.54
C ILE A 25 10.73 4.39 4.26
N LEU A 26 10.18 3.89 5.38
CA LEU A 26 9.17 4.61 6.16
C LEU A 26 9.72 5.93 6.73
N GLN A 27 10.95 5.93 7.24
CA GLN A 27 11.60 7.15 7.72
C GLN A 27 11.74 8.17 6.60
N LYS A 28 12.25 7.74 5.44
CA LYS A 28 12.43 8.63 4.29
C LYS A 28 11.11 9.18 3.77
N ALA A 29 10.08 8.35 3.70
CA ALA A 29 8.74 8.77 3.32
C ALA A 29 8.18 9.86 4.26
N LYS A 30 8.43 9.75 5.56
CA LYS A 30 8.04 10.78 6.54
C LYS A 30 8.75 12.12 6.33
N GLU A 31 10.03 12.10 5.93
CA GLU A 31 10.78 13.33 5.59
C GLU A 31 10.15 14.06 4.40
N HIS A 32 9.38 13.36 3.56
CA HIS A 32 8.71 13.90 2.38
C HIS A 32 7.18 14.01 2.53
N GLY A 33 6.69 14.17 3.76
CA GLY A 33 5.32 14.55 4.05
C GLY A 33 4.34 13.39 4.30
N ILE A 34 4.78 12.13 4.23
CA ILE A 34 3.92 11.00 4.55
C ILE A 34 3.84 10.82 6.06
N SER A 35 2.63 10.84 6.60
CA SER A 35 2.39 10.82 8.06
C SER A 35 2.78 9.51 8.74
N GLY A 36 2.71 8.38 8.02
CA GLY A 36 3.02 7.06 8.55
C GLY A 36 2.78 5.94 7.54
N GLY A 37 2.98 4.71 7.98
CA GLY A 37 2.77 3.54 7.14
C GLY A 37 2.81 2.25 7.94
N THR A 38 2.52 1.15 7.27
CA THR A 38 2.53 -0.20 7.84
C THR A 38 3.54 -1.05 7.09
N ILE A 39 4.33 -1.84 7.82
CA ILE A 39 5.30 -2.77 7.24
C ILE A 39 4.77 -4.18 7.42
N PHE A 40 4.62 -4.90 6.30
CA PHE A 40 4.27 -6.31 6.28
C PHE A 40 5.50 -7.15 5.97
N LEU A 41 5.52 -8.37 6.49
CA LEU A 41 6.50 -9.37 6.08
C LEU A 41 5.96 -10.14 4.88
N GLY A 42 6.82 -10.34 3.89
CA GLY A 42 6.50 -11.09 2.68
C GLY A 42 7.58 -12.12 2.35
N LYS A 43 7.23 -13.01 1.46
CA LYS A 43 8.16 -13.98 0.86
C LYS A 43 8.34 -13.64 -0.62
N GLY A 44 9.61 -13.47 -1.03
CA GLY A 44 9.97 -13.37 -2.42
C GLY A 44 10.32 -14.73 -3.00
N THR A 45 10.01 -14.93 -4.28
CA THR A 45 10.48 -16.10 -5.02
C THR A 45 11.70 -15.72 -5.82
N ILE A 46 12.79 -16.48 -5.67
CA ILE A 46 13.99 -16.31 -6.48
C ILE A 46 13.98 -17.40 -7.56
N ASN A 47 14.02 -17.00 -8.80
CA ASN A 47 14.17 -17.94 -9.91
C ASN A 47 15.66 -18.23 -10.17
N ASN A 48 16.32 -18.91 -9.21
CA ASN A 48 17.70 -19.33 -9.35
C ASN A 48 17.76 -20.84 -9.15
N SER A 49 18.14 -21.57 -10.19
CA SER A 49 18.17 -23.03 -10.20
C SER A 49 19.11 -23.63 -9.14
N LEU A 50 20.20 -22.93 -8.79
CA LEU A 50 21.14 -23.38 -7.77
C LEU A 50 20.56 -23.23 -6.34
N LEU A 51 19.90 -22.12 -6.06
CA LEU A 51 19.22 -21.88 -4.78
C LEU A 51 18.02 -22.80 -4.63
N ASN A 52 17.36 -23.10 -5.74
CA ASN A 52 16.29 -24.09 -5.81
C ASN A 52 16.79 -25.49 -5.36
N PHE A 53 17.94 -25.91 -5.84
CA PHE A 53 18.54 -27.19 -5.47
C PHE A 53 18.90 -27.26 -3.97
N LEU A 54 19.29 -26.14 -3.35
CA LEU A 54 19.66 -26.06 -1.93
C LEU A 54 18.47 -25.84 -0.99
N SER A 55 17.23 -25.85 -1.51
CA SER A 55 16.01 -25.54 -0.73
C SER A 55 16.03 -24.17 -0.02
N LEU A 56 16.81 -23.22 -0.51
CA LEU A 56 16.93 -21.86 0.00
C LEU A 56 16.00 -20.92 -0.78
N TYR A 57 14.71 -21.30 -0.90
CA TYR A 57 13.74 -20.62 -1.75
C TYR A 57 13.19 -19.32 -1.20
N ASP A 58 13.30 -19.10 0.09
CA ASP A 58 12.59 -18.04 0.78
C ASP A 58 13.47 -16.81 0.96
N GLU A 59 13.38 -15.85 0.06
CA GLU A 59 13.91 -14.53 0.32
C GLU A 59 12.88 -13.71 1.12
N ARG A 60 13.25 -13.31 2.33
CA ARG A 60 12.40 -12.45 3.15
C ARG A 60 12.30 -11.07 2.52
N LYS A 61 11.08 -10.60 2.35
CA LYS A 61 10.77 -9.24 1.88
C LYS A 61 10.01 -8.47 2.94
N GLU A 62 10.11 -7.17 2.86
CA GLU A 62 9.22 -6.24 3.55
C GLU A 62 8.39 -5.49 2.53
N ILE A 63 7.12 -5.31 2.83
CA ILE A 63 6.18 -4.54 2.03
C ILE A 63 5.78 -3.35 2.88
N VAL A 64 6.18 -2.16 2.48
CA VAL A 64 5.80 -0.91 3.15
C VAL A 64 4.59 -0.34 2.45
N LEU A 65 3.49 -0.23 3.17
CA LEU A 65 2.26 0.41 2.71
C LEU A 65 2.18 1.81 3.31
N LEU A 66 2.13 2.80 2.44
CA LEU A 66 2.03 4.22 2.79
C LEU A 66 0.73 4.76 2.19
N GLY A 67 0.09 5.70 2.89
CA GLY A 67 -1.12 6.33 2.39
C GLY A 67 -1.02 7.84 2.48
N THR A 68 -1.36 8.55 1.41
CA THR A 68 -1.32 10.01 1.34
C THR A 68 -2.18 10.54 0.18
N ASP A 69 -2.29 11.85 0.03
CA ASP A 69 -2.86 12.48 -1.16
C ASP A 69 -1.94 12.28 -2.39
N ASN A 70 -2.51 12.45 -3.58
CA ASN A 70 -1.79 12.24 -4.84
C ASN A 70 -0.56 13.13 -5.01
N HIS A 71 -0.63 14.41 -4.62
CA HIS A 71 0.49 15.34 -4.78
C HIS A 71 1.68 14.94 -3.91
N THR A 72 1.41 14.59 -2.64
CA THR A 72 2.43 14.10 -1.70
C THR A 72 2.97 12.75 -2.16
N ALA A 73 2.12 11.87 -2.74
CA ALA A 73 2.55 10.59 -3.29
C ALA A 73 3.56 10.76 -4.43
N ASP A 74 3.25 11.60 -5.39
CA ASP A 74 4.13 11.88 -6.53
C ASP A 74 5.50 12.40 -6.07
N HIS A 75 5.49 13.37 -5.15
CA HIS A 75 6.74 13.91 -4.60
C HIS A 75 7.55 12.84 -3.84
N ALA A 76 6.88 12.07 -2.97
CA ALA A 76 7.53 11.03 -2.18
C ALA A 76 8.11 9.92 -3.07
N LEU A 77 7.41 9.52 -4.16
CA LEU A 77 7.91 8.53 -5.12
C LEU A 77 9.22 8.97 -5.77
N VAL A 78 9.31 10.23 -6.20
CA VAL A 78 10.53 10.79 -6.81
C VAL A 78 11.69 10.72 -5.82
N GLU A 79 11.47 11.14 -4.58
CA GLU A 79 12.53 11.19 -3.57
C GLU A 79 12.93 9.78 -3.08
N LEU A 80 11.97 8.88 -2.90
CA LEU A 80 12.25 7.48 -2.61
C LEU A 80 13.05 6.81 -3.73
N ASN A 81 12.71 7.07 -4.99
CA ASN A 81 13.46 6.50 -6.11
C ASN A 81 14.88 7.06 -6.23
N LYS A 82 15.10 8.34 -5.95
CA LYS A 82 16.45 8.92 -5.90
C LYS A 82 17.36 8.23 -4.88
N GLU A 83 16.82 7.92 -3.70
CA GLU A 83 17.60 7.32 -2.63
C GLU A 83 17.77 5.80 -2.80
N PHE A 84 16.70 5.08 -3.08
CA PHE A 84 16.69 3.63 -3.10
C PHE A 84 16.94 3.01 -4.48
N LYS A 85 16.82 3.82 -5.57
CA LYS A 85 17.17 3.43 -6.96
C LYS A 85 16.43 2.18 -7.41
N PHE A 86 15.08 2.21 -7.31
CA PHE A 86 14.24 1.06 -7.67
C PHE A 86 14.35 0.62 -9.13
N GLU A 87 14.84 1.49 -10.01
CA GLU A 87 15.16 1.16 -11.40
C GLU A 87 16.32 0.16 -11.54
N LYS A 88 17.11 -0.04 -10.48
CA LYS A 88 18.21 -1.00 -10.50
C LYS A 88 17.74 -2.41 -10.10
N PRO A 89 18.30 -3.46 -10.72
CA PRO A 89 17.98 -4.83 -10.32
C PRO A 89 18.20 -5.07 -8.82
N ASN A 90 17.29 -5.82 -8.20
CA ASN A 90 17.34 -6.22 -6.78
C ASN A 90 17.21 -5.07 -5.75
N HIS A 91 16.87 -3.85 -6.18
CA HIS A 91 16.63 -2.73 -5.27
C HIS A 91 15.19 -2.67 -4.73
N GLY A 92 14.32 -3.53 -5.24
CA GLY A 92 12.91 -3.57 -4.88
C GLY A 92 12.02 -3.00 -5.98
N ILE A 93 10.75 -2.89 -5.69
CA ILE A 93 9.75 -2.29 -6.58
C ILE A 93 8.88 -1.32 -5.78
N VAL A 94 8.39 -0.30 -6.45
CA VAL A 94 7.41 0.64 -5.91
C VAL A 94 6.29 0.84 -6.92
N PHE A 95 5.06 0.88 -6.45
CA PHE A 95 3.88 1.17 -7.27
C PHE A 95 2.80 1.84 -6.43
N THR A 96 1.86 2.51 -7.07
CA THR A 96 0.71 3.15 -6.42
C THR A 96 -0.60 2.56 -6.90
N THR A 97 -1.61 2.67 -6.04
CA THR A 97 -3.01 2.45 -6.38
C THR A 97 -3.86 3.51 -5.72
N SER A 98 -4.88 4.01 -6.41
CA SER A 98 -5.83 4.94 -5.82
C SER A 98 -6.80 4.21 -4.90
N ALA A 99 -7.07 4.80 -3.74
CA ALA A 99 -8.07 4.30 -2.80
C ALA A 99 -9.39 5.07 -2.98
N CYS A 100 -10.48 4.34 -3.19
CA CYS A 100 -11.82 4.94 -3.35
C CYS A 100 -12.38 5.41 -2.00
N GLU A 101 -12.04 4.73 -0.91
CA GLU A 101 -12.55 5.03 0.42
C GLU A 101 -11.55 4.60 1.49
N ILE A 102 -11.42 5.41 2.54
CA ILE A 102 -10.58 5.12 3.71
C ILE A 102 -11.37 5.42 4.97
N VAL A 103 -11.41 4.44 5.87
CA VAL A 103 -12.06 4.55 7.17
C VAL A 103 -11.01 4.36 8.28
N GLY A 104 -11.07 5.17 9.32
CA GLY A 104 -10.19 5.05 10.49
C GLY A 104 -8.83 5.73 10.36
N SER A 105 -8.57 6.46 9.27
CA SER A 105 -7.35 7.27 9.15
C SER A 105 -7.42 8.53 10.01
N ARG A 106 -6.33 8.85 10.72
CA ARG A 106 -6.22 10.12 11.47
C ARG A 106 -5.90 11.30 10.57
N CYS A 107 -5.31 11.06 9.43
CA CYS A 107 -4.77 12.09 8.53
C CYS A 107 -5.69 12.37 7.34
N TYR A 108 -6.62 11.49 7.05
CA TYR A 108 -7.57 11.63 5.97
C TYR A 108 -8.99 11.47 6.52
N LYS A 109 -9.80 12.51 6.36
CA LYS A 109 -11.24 12.47 6.58
C LYS A 109 -11.88 12.52 5.21
N SER A 110 -12.59 11.47 4.81
CA SER A 110 -13.47 11.55 3.65
C SER A 110 -14.53 12.61 3.96
N GLU A 111 -14.54 13.71 3.22
CA GLU A 111 -15.73 14.57 3.24
C GLU A 111 -16.90 13.74 2.70
N GLU A 112 -17.98 13.69 3.45
CA GLU A 112 -19.23 13.02 3.07
C GLU A 112 -19.92 13.79 1.92
N ASN A 113 -19.30 13.80 0.76
CA ASN A 113 -19.93 14.29 -0.45
C ASN A 113 -20.49 13.09 -1.21
N GLU A 114 -21.73 12.74 -0.90
CA GLU A 114 -22.48 11.67 -1.60
C GLU A 114 -22.67 11.94 -3.11
N GLU A 115 -22.45 13.16 -3.59
CA GLU A 115 -22.75 13.57 -4.97
C GLU A 115 -21.59 13.44 -5.97
N GLY A 116 -20.38 13.05 -5.56
CA GLY A 116 -19.18 13.05 -6.41
C GLY A 116 -18.74 11.69 -6.95
N ARG A 117 -19.36 10.60 -6.57
CA ARG A 117 -18.95 9.25 -7.01
C ARG A 117 -19.53 8.87 -8.36
N GLY A 118 -19.14 9.56 -9.41
CA GLY A 118 -19.27 9.11 -10.79
C GLY A 118 -18.34 7.93 -11.12
N VAL A 119 -18.09 7.07 -10.14
CA VAL A 119 -17.37 5.82 -10.36
C VAL A 119 -18.38 4.85 -10.96
N ASN A 120 -18.17 4.43 -12.22
CA ASN A 120 -18.82 3.24 -12.75
C ASN A 120 -18.79 2.18 -11.66
N LYS A 121 -19.98 1.71 -11.24
CA LYS A 121 -20.12 0.74 -10.15
C LYS A 121 -19.25 -0.47 -10.49
N LEU A 122 -18.03 -0.50 -9.95
CA LEU A 122 -17.10 -1.60 -10.16
C LEU A 122 -17.77 -2.89 -9.68
N MET A 123 -17.73 -3.92 -10.49
CA MET A 123 -18.36 -5.21 -10.18
C MET A 123 -17.70 -5.89 -8.96
N TYR A 124 -16.45 -5.54 -8.69
CA TYR A 124 -15.66 -6.06 -7.57
C TYR A 124 -14.89 -4.94 -6.89
N GLN A 125 -14.76 -5.02 -5.58
CA GLN A 125 -13.95 -4.13 -4.76
C GLN A 125 -12.97 -4.95 -3.93
N ASN A 126 -11.77 -4.44 -3.76
CA ASN A 126 -10.78 -4.99 -2.85
C ASN A 126 -10.79 -4.18 -1.55
N ILE A 127 -11.03 -4.85 -0.42
CA ILE A 127 -11.01 -4.24 0.91
C ILE A 127 -9.75 -4.69 1.62
N ILE A 128 -8.89 -3.74 1.99
CA ILE A 128 -7.70 -3.99 2.78
C ILE A 128 -7.95 -3.50 4.20
N THR A 129 -7.90 -4.41 5.16
CA THR A 129 -8.14 -4.08 6.57
C THR A 129 -6.86 -4.29 7.38
N ILE A 130 -6.40 -3.24 8.05
CA ILE A 130 -5.21 -3.27 8.91
C ILE A 130 -5.69 -3.20 10.37
N VAL A 131 -5.46 -4.27 11.12
CA VAL A 131 -5.89 -4.41 12.51
C VAL A 131 -4.77 -4.95 13.38
N ASN A 132 -4.94 -4.88 14.69
CA ASN A 132 -4.01 -5.49 15.64
C ASN A 132 -3.91 -6.99 15.44
N ARG A 133 -2.73 -7.54 15.72
CA ARG A 133 -2.47 -8.98 15.64
C ARG A 133 -3.54 -9.77 16.41
N GLY A 134 -4.06 -10.82 15.80
CA GLY A 134 -5.10 -11.70 16.37
C GLY A 134 -6.55 -11.27 16.07
N LYS A 135 -6.77 -10.13 15.38
CA LYS A 135 -8.11 -9.63 15.03
C LYS A 135 -8.58 -9.99 13.62
N ALA A 136 -7.78 -10.71 12.86
CA ALA A 136 -8.11 -11.03 11.46
C ALA A 136 -9.37 -11.90 11.33
N GLU A 137 -9.57 -12.88 12.23
CA GLU A 137 -10.74 -13.76 12.20
C GLU A 137 -12.04 -12.98 12.44
N GLU A 138 -12.05 -12.06 13.40
CA GLU A 138 -13.21 -11.19 13.68
C GLU A 138 -13.59 -10.35 12.44
N VAL A 139 -12.58 -9.83 11.73
CA VAL A 139 -12.80 -9.07 10.48
C VAL A 139 -13.38 -9.95 9.39
N ILE A 140 -12.85 -11.16 9.21
CA ILE A 140 -13.35 -12.12 8.20
C ILE A 140 -14.78 -12.55 8.51
N GLU A 141 -15.11 -12.80 9.76
CA GLU A 141 -16.48 -13.16 10.18
C GLU A 141 -17.46 -12.02 9.90
N ALA A 142 -17.09 -10.78 10.25
CA ALA A 142 -17.90 -9.60 9.94
C ALA A 142 -18.10 -9.41 8.44
N ALA A 143 -17.04 -9.59 7.64
CA ALA A 143 -17.11 -9.49 6.18
C ALA A 143 -18.02 -10.56 5.58
N LYS A 144 -17.94 -11.82 6.06
CA LYS A 144 -18.82 -12.91 5.65
C LYS A 144 -20.28 -12.62 5.99
N ALA A 145 -20.55 -12.12 7.20
CA ALA A 145 -21.89 -11.72 7.62
C ALA A 145 -22.48 -10.62 6.72
N ALA A 146 -21.63 -9.74 6.19
CA ALA A 146 -22.00 -8.70 5.22
C ALA A 146 -22.08 -9.20 3.75
N GLY A 147 -21.86 -10.49 3.49
CA GLY A 147 -21.99 -11.10 2.17
C GLY A 147 -20.68 -11.31 1.39
N SER A 148 -19.52 -11.08 2.01
CA SER A 148 -18.24 -11.44 1.40
C SER A 148 -18.09 -12.96 1.28
N LYS A 149 -17.53 -13.43 0.14
CA LYS A 149 -17.30 -14.86 -0.09
C LYS A 149 -16.06 -15.40 0.62
N GLY A 150 -15.24 -14.55 1.21
CA GLY A 150 -14.04 -14.90 1.94
C GLY A 150 -13.02 -13.77 1.99
N GLY A 151 -11.89 -14.04 2.67
CA GLY A 151 -10.74 -13.14 2.79
C GLY A 151 -9.46 -13.94 3.00
N THR A 152 -8.31 -13.32 2.77
CA THR A 152 -6.97 -13.90 2.97
C THR A 152 -6.16 -12.99 3.87
#